data_43fb80aa891546fd3069b2b31e11db5a
#
_entry.id   43fb80aa891546fd3069b2b31e11db5a
#
_cell.length_a   1.000
_cell.length_b   1.000
_cell.length_c   1.000
_cell.angle_alpha   90.00
_cell.angle_beta   90.00
_cell.angle_gamma   90.00
#
_symmetry.space_group_name_H-M   'P 1'
#
loop_
_entity.id
_entity.type
_entity.pdbx_description
1 polymer ?
#
loop_
_entity_poly.entity_id
_entity_poly.type
_entity_poly.pdbx_seq_one_letter_code
_entity_poly.pdbx_strand_id
1 'polypeptide(L)'
;MAAGVTIIFDVGAVKDAAWKFGNMGGLFKGKVTAAGERLADSAGMAGTDSAGQKFAKEYDALAKEALALGSTSANAVLKAAELLDATAHNHGAADAPMVVPDKYKHLFPPGWTPPPQNRSPMQTPTAPASLGAKSPPSWWETIKDHVEGAAWPNGDSEKLRNAANTWNILGNEISDLAFQVDAPGYGQGAGDGPMGQVDSQVSPEIPDVMANLQKARDGLDDTATAFHAAGMACFNYAQNIDDVHNKISNEIIILAASTAAVEVAAAILVPITAGASEAVSKVVDVARLEETGRKIAVMIREFIALAETSTFPTVAAAAQAVSATARVESLAGANVSLLAAEEAGLLSGEVAGSLDWLYPRPYLRVGTKRAIENATTKTADGKYYIVEADNSVRVLVDRDATYGPEILRLPKTADGSYYIDANGIKYPVQSKYDFGHVYGEEFRVLQERANAEHWTRQRWNEEMNNPNLYEIQDIPGNRSHRYERPR
;
A
#
# COMPACT_ATOMS: atom_id res chain seq x y z
N MET A 1 7.84 -50.14 -2.73
CA MET A 1 6.80 -49.66 -1.83
C MET A 1 7.03 -48.17 -1.73
N ALA A 2 6.13 -47.37 -2.25
CA ALA A 2 6.20 -45.92 -2.07
C ALA A 2 6.08 -45.65 -0.54
N ALA A 3 7.01 -44.91 0.02
CA ALA A 3 6.91 -44.48 1.42
C ALA A 3 5.67 -43.59 1.49
N GLY A 4 4.67 -44.06 2.28
CA GLY A 4 3.46 -43.27 2.50
C GLY A 4 3.84 -41.94 3.12
N VAL A 5 3.35 -40.87 2.54
CA VAL A 5 3.56 -39.53 3.08
C VAL A 5 2.72 -39.38 4.34
N THR A 6 3.35 -38.97 5.43
CA THR A 6 2.64 -38.73 6.68
C THR A 6 2.06 -37.31 6.65
N ILE A 7 0.73 -37.20 6.67
CA ILE A 7 0.04 -35.94 6.87
C ILE A 7 0.16 -35.58 8.36
N ILE A 8 0.61 -34.35 8.66
CA ILE A 8 0.68 -33.80 10.02
C ILE A 8 -0.12 -32.50 10.02
N PHE A 9 -1.27 -32.50 10.65
CA PHE A 9 -2.19 -31.38 10.63
C PHE A 9 -2.81 -31.15 12.02
N ASP A 10 -2.56 -29.98 12.59
CA ASP A 10 -3.18 -29.54 13.83
C ASP A 10 -4.43 -28.69 13.54
N VAL A 11 -5.59 -29.32 13.59
CA VAL A 11 -6.89 -28.68 13.40
C VAL A 11 -7.10 -27.51 14.35
N GLY A 12 -6.58 -27.60 15.58
CA GLY A 12 -6.70 -26.53 16.58
C GLY A 12 -5.91 -25.29 16.19
N ALA A 13 -4.66 -25.47 15.73
CA ALA A 13 -3.80 -24.38 15.28
C ALA A 13 -4.39 -23.66 14.04
N VAL A 14 -4.92 -24.41 13.08
CA VAL A 14 -5.53 -23.82 11.87
C VAL A 14 -6.83 -23.08 12.21
N LYS A 15 -7.67 -23.59 13.15
CA LYS A 15 -8.85 -22.86 13.64
C LYS A 15 -8.47 -21.56 14.37
N ASP A 16 -7.41 -21.58 15.18
CA ASP A 16 -6.91 -20.36 15.83
C ASP A 16 -6.43 -19.33 14.80
N ALA A 17 -5.72 -19.77 13.77
CA ALA A 17 -5.34 -18.92 12.65
C ALA A 17 -6.57 -18.34 11.93
N ALA A 18 -7.58 -19.15 11.64
CA ALA A 18 -8.84 -18.72 11.03
C ALA A 18 -9.54 -17.64 11.86
N TRP A 19 -9.60 -17.85 13.19
CA TRP A 19 -10.18 -16.86 14.10
C TRP A 19 -9.40 -15.54 14.08
N LYS A 20 -8.05 -15.59 14.11
CA LYS A 20 -7.19 -14.41 14.03
C LYS A 20 -7.39 -13.64 12.72
N PHE A 21 -7.41 -14.32 11.58
CA PHE A 21 -7.71 -13.70 10.28
C PHE A 21 -9.11 -13.08 10.26
N GLY A 22 -10.10 -13.77 10.81
CA GLY A 22 -11.47 -13.25 10.91
C GLY A 22 -11.57 -11.97 11.73
N ASN A 23 -10.88 -11.90 12.85
CA ASN A 23 -10.81 -10.70 13.68
C ASN A 23 -10.09 -9.55 12.96
N MET A 24 -8.95 -9.82 12.31
CA MET A 24 -8.23 -8.82 11.51
C MET A 24 -9.10 -8.26 10.40
N GLY A 25 -9.80 -9.11 9.65
CA GLY A 25 -10.73 -8.68 8.60
C GLY A 25 -11.87 -7.82 9.14
N GLY A 26 -12.42 -8.17 10.30
CA GLY A 26 -13.45 -7.38 10.98
C GLY A 26 -12.94 -6.01 11.44
N LEU A 27 -11.77 -5.95 12.04
CA LEU A 27 -11.10 -4.70 12.41
C LEU A 27 -10.81 -3.83 11.19
N PHE A 28 -10.25 -4.43 10.14
CA PHE A 28 -9.97 -3.73 8.89
C PHE A 28 -11.23 -3.09 8.30
N LYS A 29 -12.31 -3.86 8.17
CA LYS A 29 -13.62 -3.36 7.73
C LYS A 29 -14.06 -2.14 8.56
N GLY A 30 -13.96 -2.21 9.89
CA GLY A 30 -14.32 -1.10 10.78
C GLY A 30 -13.46 0.15 10.53
N LYS A 31 -12.15 -0.03 10.34
CA LYS A 31 -11.22 1.08 10.10
C LYS A 31 -11.47 1.78 8.77
N VAL A 32 -11.68 1.04 7.68
CA VAL A 32 -12.00 1.63 6.36
C VAL A 32 -13.35 2.36 6.39
N THR A 33 -14.35 1.82 7.07
CA THR A 33 -15.66 2.48 7.25
C THR A 33 -15.51 3.81 8.00
N ALA A 34 -14.83 3.79 9.15
CA ALA A 34 -14.60 5.00 9.95
C ALA A 34 -13.76 6.06 9.21
N ALA A 35 -12.80 5.64 8.39
CA ALA A 35 -12.03 6.56 7.57
C ALA A 35 -12.91 7.23 6.49
N GLY A 36 -13.80 6.47 5.82
CA GLY A 36 -14.76 7.04 4.89
C GLY A 36 -15.66 8.12 5.55
N GLU A 37 -16.12 7.86 6.78
CA GLU A 37 -16.91 8.84 7.55
C GLU A 37 -16.10 10.11 7.88
N ARG A 38 -14.83 9.97 8.31
CA ARG A 38 -13.95 11.12 8.61
C ARG A 38 -13.58 11.92 7.38
N LEU A 39 -13.41 11.27 6.23
CA LEU A 39 -13.13 11.94 4.97
C LEU A 39 -14.28 12.83 4.52
N ALA A 40 -15.53 12.57 4.95
CA ALA A 40 -16.68 13.41 4.65
C ALA A 40 -16.47 14.87 5.10
N ASP A 41 -15.75 15.11 6.21
CA ASP A 41 -15.43 16.43 6.72
C ASP A 41 -14.46 17.21 5.79
N SER A 42 -13.80 16.51 4.90
CA SER A 42 -12.86 17.11 3.93
C SER A 42 -13.51 17.44 2.57
N ALA A 43 -14.84 17.28 2.46
CA ALA A 43 -15.57 17.67 1.25
C ALA A 43 -15.26 19.11 0.84
N GLY A 44 -15.07 19.35 -0.45
CA GLY A 44 -14.82 20.69 -0.99
C GLY A 44 -13.42 21.25 -0.69
N MET A 45 -12.43 20.41 -0.39
CA MET A 45 -11.08 20.86 0.02
C MET A 45 -10.18 21.35 -1.12
N ALA A 46 -10.46 20.92 -2.35
CA ALA A 46 -9.50 21.09 -3.46
C ALA A 46 -9.40 22.51 -4.02
N GLY A 47 -10.45 23.30 -3.92
CA GLY A 47 -10.58 24.56 -4.65
C GLY A 47 -11.43 24.41 -5.90
N THR A 48 -11.79 25.56 -6.49
CA THR A 48 -12.49 25.65 -7.78
C THR A 48 -11.68 26.40 -8.83
N ASP A 49 -10.50 26.89 -8.48
CA ASP A 49 -9.51 27.40 -9.41
C ASP A 49 -8.95 26.31 -10.33
N SER A 50 -8.16 26.69 -11.32
CA SER A 50 -7.64 25.74 -12.32
C SER A 50 -6.84 24.58 -11.70
N ALA A 51 -6.03 24.85 -10.69
CA ALA A 51 -5.25 23.80 -10.00
C ALA A 51 -6.17 22.92 -9.16
N GLY A 52 -7.13 23.53 -8.43
CA GLY A 52 -8.12 22.82 -7.62
C GLY A 52 -8.97 21.86 -8.43
N GLN A 53 -9.46 22.29 -9.60
CA GLN A 53 -10.24 21.43 -10.49
C GLN A 53 -9.44 20.21 -10.98
N LYS A 54 -8.16 20.41 -11.35
CA LYS A 54 -7.29 19.33 -11.80
C LYS A 54 -6.96 18.38 -10.65
N PHE A 55 -6.59 18.93 -9.48
CA PHE A 55 -6.35 18.11 -8.28
C PHE A 55 -7.57 17.28 -7.93
N ALA A 56 -8.76 17.89 -7.87
CA ALA A 56 -10.01 17.20 -7.54
C ALA A 56 -10.26 16.01 -8.46
N LYS A 57 -10.08 16.19 -9.76
CA LYS A 57 -10.28 15.11 -10.73
C LYS A 57 -9.38 13.89 -10.45
N GLU A 58 -8.10 14.12 -10.26
CA GLU A 58 -7.13 13.02 -10.05
C GLU A 58 -7.26 12.44 -8.64
N TYR A 59 -7.45 13.29 -7.62
CA TYR A 59 -7.61 12.83 -6.24
C TYR A 59 -8.92 12.05 -6.02
N ASP A 60 -10.05 12.51 -6.56
CA ASP A 60 -11.33 11.80 -6.40
C ASP A 60 -11.26 10.40 -7.02
N ALA A 61 -10.56 10.24 -8.14
CA ALA A 61 -10.28 8.94 -8.73
C ALA A 61 -9.42 8.08 -7.80
N LEU A 62 -8.31 8.62 -7.28
CA LEU A 62 -7.42 7.91 -6.35
C LEU A 62 -8.16 7.51 -5.06
N ALA A 63 -8.91 8.41 -4.46
CA ALA A 63 -9.64 8.16 -3.22
C ALA A 63 -10.70 7.06 -3.38
N LYS A 64 -11.42 7.07 -4.51
CA LYS A 64 -12.38 6.03 -4.87
C LYS A 64 -11.71 4.67 -5.00
N GLU A 65 -10.65 4.58 -5.77
CA GLU A 65 -9.93 3.32 -6.00
C GLU A 65 -9.25 2.82 -4.71
N ALA A 66 -8.68 3.71 -3.90
CA ALA A 66 -8.07 3.34 -2.62
C ALA A 66 -9.10 2.76 -1.63
N LEU A 67 -10.28 3.37 -1.49
CA LEU A 67 -11.36 2.82 -0.65
C LEU A 67 -11.90 1.51 -1.21
N ALA A 68 -12.01 1.37 -2.53
CA ALA A 68 -12.41 0.13 -3.18
C ALA A 68 -11.39 -0.99 -2.90
N LEU A 69 -10.10 -0.72 -3.05
CA LEU A 69 -9.04 -1.67 -2.70
C LEU A 69 -9.10 -2.04 -1.21
N GLY A 70 -9.29 -1.06 -0.32
CA GLY A 70 -9.45 -1.34 1.11
C GLY A 70 -10.61 -2.28 1.41
N SER A 71 -11.75 -2.07 0.75
CA SER A 71 -12.92 -2.94 0.91
C SER A 71 -12.69 -4.34 0.36
N THR A 72 -12.07 -4.44 -0.82
CA THR A 72 -11.73 -5.71 -1.45
C THR A 72 -10.73 -6.50 -0.61
N SER A 73 -9.70 -5.82 -0.08
CA SER A 73 -8.69 -6.45 0.78
C SER A 73 -9.29 -6.92 2.12
N ALA A 74 -10.19 -6.13 2.73
CA ALA A 74 -10.92 -6.58 3.92
C ALA A 74 -11.73 -7.85 3.65
N ASN A 75 -12.42 -7.91 2.51
CA ASN A 75 -13.17 -9.08 2.08
C ASN A 75 -12.26 -10.29 1.82
N ALA A 76 -11.08 -10.07 1.23
CA ALA A 76 -10.10 -11.13 1.01
C ALA A 76 -9.57 -11.73 2.32
N VAL A 77 -9.28 -10.89 3.32
CA VAL A 77 -8.86 -11.36 4.65
C VAL A 77 -9.98 -12.17 5.33
N LEU A 78 -11.23 -11.74 5.20
CA LEU A 78 -12.38 -12.51 5.70
C LEU A 78 -12.55 -13.84 4.96
N LYS A 79 -12.34 -13.86 3.63
CA LYS A 79 -12.38 -15.08 2.83
C LYS A 79 -11.22 -16.03 3.17
N ALA A 80 -10.05 -15.52 3.45
CA ALA A 80 -8.93 -16.31 3.95
C ALA A 80 -9.28 -17.02 5.27
N ALA A 81 -9.95 -16.33 6.20
CA ALA A 81 -10.44 -16.94 7.43
C ALA A 81 -11.47 -18.05 7.16
N GLU A 82 -12.40 -17.82 6.23
CA GLU A 82 -13.40 -18.83 5.82
C GLU A 82 -12.75 -20.06 5.19
N LEU A 83 -11.72 -19.86 4.35
CA LEU A 83 -10.95 -20.94 3.75
C LEU A 83 -10.24 -21.79 4.81
N LEU A 84 -9.57 -21.14 5.78
CA LEU A 84 -8.92 -21.85 6.88
C LEU A 84 -9.90 -22.65 7.75
N ASP A 85 -11.08 -22.09 8.04
CA ASP A 85 -12.13 -22.82 8.76
C ASP A 85 -12.59 -24.06 7.95
N ALA A 86 -12.71 -23.94 6.64
CA ALA A 86 -13.07 -25.05 5.76
C ALA A 86 -11.98 -26.12 5.70
N THR A 87 -10.71 -25.73 5.57
CA THR A 87 -9.55 -26.63 5.59
C THR A 87 -9.48 -27.39 6.90
N ALA A 88 -9.62 -26.71 8.04
CA ALA A 88 -9.65 -27.35 9.35
C ALA A 88 -10.84 -28.31 9.52
N HIS A 89 -11.98 -27.98 8.93
CA HIS A 89 -13.14 -28.86 8.91
C HIS A 89 -12.89 -30.14 8.12
N ASN A 90 -12.33 -30.01 6.91
CA ASN A 90 -12.04 -31.15 6.03
C ASN A 90 -11.07 -32.12 6.72
N HIS A 91 -10.00 -31.62 7.35
CA HIS A 91 -9.07 -32.45 8.11
C HIS A 91 -9.73 -33.10 9.34
N GLY A 92 -10.48 -32.33 10.12
CA GLY A 92 -11.22 -32.88 11.26
C GLY A 92 -12.24 -33.94 10.88
N ALA A 93 -12.85 -33.84 9.70
CA ALA A 93 -13.75 -34.84 9.16
C ALA A 93 -13.01 -36.07 8.63
N ALA A 94 -11.82 -35.89 8.02
CA ALA A 94 -10.99 -36.98 7.53
C ALA A 94 -10.34 -37.79 8.69
N ASP A 95 -9.96 -37.10 9.76
CA ASP A 95 -9.40 -37.72 10.97
C ASP A 95 -10.47 -38.35 11.86
N ALA A 96 -11.73 -37.99 11.68
CA ALA A 96 -12.83 -38.64 12.38
C ALA A 96 -12.81 -40.11 11.99
N PRO A 97 -12.48 -41.05 12.94
CA PRO A 97 -12.28 -42.43 12.59
C PRO A 97 -13.55 -42.94 11.92
N MET A 98 -13.42 -43.52 10.73
CA MET A 98 -14.50 -44.25 10.05
C MET A 98 -15.10 -45.36 10.95
N VAL A 99 -14.58 -45.51 12.16
CA VAL A 99 -15.01 -46.50 13.16
C VAL A 99 -15.03 -45.85 14.55
N VAL A 100 -15.72 -44.71 14.73
CA VAL A 100 -16.18 -44.43 16.10
C VAL A 100 -17.36 -45.33 16.39
N PRO A 101 -17.23 -46.33 17.29
CA PRO A 101 -18.39 -47.10 17.73
C PRO A 101 -19.48 -46.14 18.17
N ASP A 102 -20.75 -46.44 17.83
CA ASP A 102 -21.91 -45.58 18.13
C ASP A 102 -21.95 -45.06 19.57
N LYS A 103 -21.38 -45.81 20.50
CA LYS A 103 -21.25 -45.42 21.92
C LYS A 103 -20.40 -44.17 22.18
N TYR A 104 -19.53 -43.75 21.24
CA TYR A 104 -18.68 -42.56 21.38
C TYR A 104 -19.09 -41.39 20.47
N LYS A 105 -20.11 -41.58 19.59
CA LYS A 105 -20.60 -40.51 18.73
C LYS A 105 -21.07 -39.26 19.47
N HIS A 106 -21.44 -39.39 20.74
CA HIS A 106 -21.84 -38.28 21.59
C HIS A 106 -20.69 -37.42 22.09
N LEU A 107 -19.45 -37.94 22.00
CA LEU A 107 -18.24 -37.19 22.37
C LEU A 107 -17.74 -36.29 21.23
N PHE A 108 -18.19 -36.58 20.04
CA PHE A 108 -17.91 -35.76 18.88
C PHE A 108 -19.19 -34.97 18.55
N PRO A 109 -19.19 -33.61 18.54
CA PRO A 109 -20.37 -32.89 18.16
C PRO A 109 -20.83 -33.36 16.77
N PRO A 110 -22.13 -33.59 16.56
CA PRO A 110 -22.67 -33.95 15.25
C PRO A 110 -22.20 -32.92 14.27
N GLY A 111 -21.62 -33.38 13.17
CA GLY A 111 -20.92 -32.69 12.13
C GLY A 111 -20.75 -31.21 12.39
N TRP A 112 -19.52 -30.76 12.63
CA TRP A 112 -19.25 -29.33 12.79
C TRP A 112 -19.95 -28.58 11.67
N THR A 113 -20.99 -27.84 12.00
CA THR A 113 -21.52 -26.83 11.10
C THR A 113 -20.59 -25.64 11.20
N PRO A 114 -20.04 -25.13 10.08
CA PRO A 114 -19.29 -23.88 10.13
C PRO A 114 -20.09 -22.86 10.94
N PRO A 115 -19.46 -22.10 11.86
CA PRO A 115 -20.14 -21.03 12.54
C PRO A 115 -20.88 -20.22 11.48
N PRO A 116 -22.13 -19.78 11.73
CA PRO A 116 -22.89 -19.06 10.72
C PRO A 116 -22.02 -17.91 10.22
N GLN A 117 -21.60 -18.02 8.96
CA GLN A 117 -20.68 -17.09 8.34
C GLN A 117 -21.48 -15.84 7.99
N ASN A 118 -21.84 -15.08 9.01
CA ASN A 118 -22.47 -13.78 8.86
C ASN A 118 -21.42 -12.70 8.63
N ARG A 119 -20.43 -13.03 7.79
CA ARG A 119 -19.40 -12.11 7.34
C ARG A 119 -19.89 -11.46 6.05
N SER A 120 -20.95 -10.65 6.16
CA SER A 120 -21.44 -9.87 5.02
C SER A 120 -20.29 -9.10 4.39
N PRO A 121 -20.15 -9.16 3.06
CA PRO A 121 -19.12 -8.40 2.35
C PRO A 121 -19.16 -6.94 2.77
N MET A 122 -18.00 -6.34 2.90
CA MET A 122 -17.90 -4.90 3.15
C MET A 122 -18.38 -4.16 1.91
N GLN A 123 -19.25 -3.18 2.11
CA GLN A 123 -19.57 -2.21 1.07
C GLN A 123 -18.52 -1.10 1.07
N THR A 124 -18.08 -0.70 -0.11
CA THR A 124 -17.08 0.37 -0.25
C THR A 124 -17.68 1.70 0.23
N PRO A 125 -17.04 2.40 1.19
CA PRO A 125 -17.44 3.74 1.54
C PRO A 125 -17.30 4.68 0.35
N THR A 126 -18.13 5.70 0.27
CA THR A 126 -18.04 6.70 -0.80
C THR A 126 -17.07 7.80 -0.38
N ALA A 127 -16.06 8.07 -1.20
CA ALA A 127 -15.23 9.25 -1.01
C ALA A 127 -16.06 10.52 -1.27
N PRO A 128 -15.95 11.57 -0.45
CA PRO A 128 -16.61 12.83 -0.71
C PRO A 128 -15.97 13.51 -1.92
N ALA A 129 -16.76 14.28 -2.68
CA ALA A 129 -16.23 15.11 -3.74
C ALA A 129 -15.29 16.17 -3.14
N SER A 130 -14.07 16.25 -3.67
CA SER A 130 -13.06 17.19 -3.17
C SER A 130 -13.19 18.59 -3.78
N LEU A 131 -13.90 18.74 -4.89
CA LEU A 131 -14.14 20.03 -5.52
C LEU A 131 -14.96 20.96 -4.64
N GLY A 132 -14.46 22.14 -4.34
CA GLY A 132 -15.11 23.16 -3.53
C GLY A 132 -14.15 24.30 -3.23
N ALA A 133 -14.63 25.39 -2.70
CA ALA A 133 -13.85 26.61 -2.53
C ALA A 133 -13.89 27.14 -1.10
N LYS A 134 -12.75 27.59 -0.62
CA LYS A 134 -12.62 28.49 0.52
C LYS A 134 -12.68 29.93 0.03
N SER A 135 -13.41 30.79 0.74
CA SER A 135 -13.48 32.19 0.40
C SER A 135 -12.10 32.84 0.38
N PRO A 136 -11.78 33.65 -0.62
CA PRO A 136 -10.53 34.41 -0.61
C PRO A 136 -10.52 35.42 0.55
N PRO A 137 -9.34 35.90 0.96
CA PRO A 137 -9.25 36.96 1.95
C PRO A 137 -9.89 38.25 1.40
N SER A 138 -10.45 39.06 2.29
CA SER A 138 -11.19 40.28 1.89
C SER A 138 -10.37 41.27 1.06
N TRP A 139 -9.06 41.36 1.27
CA TRP A 139 -8.17 42.22 0.51
C TRP A 139 -8.00 41.76 -0.97
N TRP A 140 -8.31 40.48 -1.30
CA TRP A 140 -8.25 39.97 -2.67
C TRP A 140 -9.15 40.76 -3.63
N GLU A 141 -10.31 41.20 -3.18
CA GLU A 141 -11.24 42.02 -3.96
C GLU A 141 -10.61 43.32 -4.47
N THR A 142 -9.60 43.86 -3.74
CA THR A 142 -8.91 45.08 -4.12
C THR A 142 -7.90 44.89 -5.25
N ILE A 143 -7.31 43.68 -5.35
CA ILE A 143 -6.23 43.42 -6.30
C ILE A 143 -6.62 42.50 -7.47
N LYS A 144 -7.75 41.80 -7.38
CA LYS A 144 -8.15 40.80 -8.37
C LYS A 144 -8.21 41.30 -9.81
N ASP A 145 -8.54 42.60 -10.03
CA ASP A 145 -8.62 43.20 -11.36
C ASP A 145 -7.23 43.49 -11.97
N HIS A 146 -6.17 43.40 -11.15
CA HIS A 146 -4.78 43.66 -11.55
C HIS A 146 -3.92 42.40 -11.71
N VAL A 147 -4.47 41.19 -11.44
CA VAL A 147 -3.73 39.92 -11.49
C VAL A 147 -3.87 39.21 -12.85
N GLU A 148 -4.11 39.94 -13.92
CA GLU A 148 -4.17 39.41 -15.31
C GLU A 148 -5.09 38.17 -15.45
N GLY A 149 -6.23 38.19 -14.77
CA GLY A 149 -7.21 37.11 -14.82
C GLY A 149 -6.82 35.85 -14.05
N ALA A 150 -5.73 35.87 -13.27
CA ALA A 150 -5.39 34.76 -12.37
C ALA A 150 -6.41 34.67 -11.23
N ALA A 151 -6.91 33.48 -10.98
CA ALA A 151 -7.84 33.23 -9.87
C ALA A 151 -7.07 32.94 -8.57
N TRP A 152 -7.64 33.41 -7.44
CA TRP A 152 -7.13 33.05 -6.11
C TRP A 152 -7.08 31.53 -5.96
N PRO A 153 -5.95 30.92 -5.53
CA PRO A 153 -5.90 29.51 -5.17
C PRO A 153 -6.80 29.25 -3.95
N ASN A 154 -7.99 28.77 -4.18
CA ASN A 154 -9.07 28.76 -3.18
C ASN A 154 -9.32 27.39 -2.53
N GLY A 155 -8.34 26.49 -2.59
CA GLY A 155 -8.35 25.24 -1.85
C GLY A 155 -8.23 25.48 -0.34
N ASP A 156 -8.76 24.54 0.42
CA ASP A 156 -8.71 24.56 1.88
C ASP A 156 -7.57 23.66 2.39
N SER A 157 -6.41 24.28 2.69
CA SER A 157 -5.22 23.56 3.15
C SER A 157 -5.42 22.86 4.50
N GLU A 158 -6.34 23.33 5.36
CA GLU A 158 -6.67 22.68 6.62
C GLU A 158 -7.45 21.39 6.37
N LYS A 159 -8.49 21.43 5.55
CA LYS A 159 -9.25 20.25 5.14
C LYS A 159 -8.37 19.24 4.43
N LEU A 160 -7.46 19.69 3.55
CA LEU A 160 -6.48 18.84 2.88
C LEU A 160 -5.56 18.13 3.88
N ARG A 161 -5.07 18.82 4.92
CA ARG A 161 -4.27 18.20 5.98
C ARG A 161 -5.07 17.22 6.81
N ASN A 162 -6.34 17.50 7.09
CA ASN A 162 -7.22 16.58 7.80
C ASN A 162 -7.46 15.30 6.99
N ALA A 163 -7.68 15.42 5.67
CA ALA A 163 -7.75 14.29 4.77
C ALA A 163 -6.42 13.51 4.76
N ALA A 164 -5.28 14.21 4.63
CA ALA A 164 -3.95 13.60 4.65
C ALA A 164 -3.72 12.79 5.94
N ASN A 165 -4.07 13.35 7.08
CA ASN A 165 -3.94 12.70 8.39
C ASN A 165 -4.86 11.46 8.48
N THR A 166 -6.10 11.55 8.01
CA THR A 166 -7.03 10.41 7.98
C THR A 166 -6.48 9.26 7.16
N TRP A 167 -5.96 9.54 5.95
CA TRP A 167 -5.34 8.54 5.08
C TRP A 167 -4.09 7.91 5.70
N ASN A 168 -3.20 8.73 6.28
CA ASN A 168 -1.97 8.25 6.88
C ASN A 168 -2.22 7.39 8.13
N ILE A 169 -3.16 7.78 9.00
CA ILE A 169 -3.56 6.96 10.15
C ILE A 169 -4.09 5.62 9.66
N LEU A 170 -4.98 5.63 8.67
CA LEU A 170 -5.53 4.39 8.11
C LEU A 170 -4.42 3.52 7.49
N GLY A 171 -3.50 4.10 6.72
CA GLY A 171 -2.35 3.39 6.15
C GLY A 171 -1.49 2.72 7.22
N ASN A 172 -1.16 3.42 8.30
CA ASN A 172 -0.40 2.87 9.43
C ASN A 172 -1.14 1.72 10.10
N GLU A 173 -2.44 1.91 10.38
CA GLU A 173 -3.26 0.89 11.03
C GLU A 173 -3.38 -0.39 10.18
N ILE A 174 -3.41 -0.28 8.84
CA ILE A 174 -3.43 -1.44 7.95
C ILE A 174 -2.05 -2.08 7.85
N SER A 175 -0.98 -1.31 7.84
CA SER A 175 0.40 -1.85 7.94
C SER A 175 0.61 -2.65 9.22
N ASP A 176 0.04 -2.19 10.34
CA ASP A 176 0.09 -2.93 11.61
C ASP A 176 -0.69 -4.25 11.53
N LEU A 177 -1.83 -4.28 10.86
CA LEU A 177 -2.57 -5.52 10.62
C LEU A 177 -1.78 -6.48 9.73
N ALA A 178 -1.15 -5.99 8.65
CA ALA A 178 -0.28 -6.81 7.81
C ALA A 178 0.90 -7.41 8.60
N PHE A 179 1.47 -6.65 9.53
CA PHE A 179 2.50 -7.15 10.42
C PHE A 179 1.98 -8.26 11.35
N GLN A 180 0.77 -8.12 11.91
CA GLN A 180 0.19 -9.11 12.82
C GLN A 180 -0.09 -10.47 12.16
N VAL A 181 -0.22 -10.52 10.84
CA VAL A 181 -0.35 -11.77 10.08
C VAL A 181 0.86 -12.67 10.27
N ASP A 182 2.05 -12.08 10.38
CA ASP A 182 3.33 -12.79 10.53
C ASP A 182 3.85 -12.81 11.98
N ALA A 183 3.35 -11.91 12.83
CA ALA A 183 3.90 -11.72 14.17
C ALA A 183 3.50 -12.85 15.12
N PRO A 184 4.41 -13.32 15.99
CA PRO A 184 4.07 -14.20 17.09
C PRO A 184 3.06 -13.52 18.02
N GLY A 185 2.04 -14.26 18.45
CA GLY A 185 0.99 -13.75 19.35
C GLY A 185 1.58 -13.22 20.67
N TYR A 186 1.08 -12.07 21.14
CA TYR A 186 1.42 -11.56 22.47
C TYR A 186 1.08 -12.60 23.55
N GLY A 187 2.08 -13.06 24.31
CA GLY A 187 1.89 -13.88 25.52
C GLY A 187 1.95 -15.39 25.36
N GLN A 188 2.15 -15.92 24.17
CA GLN A 188 2.50 -17.32 23.94
C GLN A 188 3.96 -17.37 23.49
N GLY A 189 4.74 -18.31 24.04
CA GLY A 189 6.16 -18.46 23.70
C GLY A 189 6.38 -18.45 22.19
N ALA A 190 7.58 -18.10 21.73
CA ALA A 190 7.97 -17.85 20.35
C ALA A 190 7.27 -18.80 19.34
N GLY A 191 6.00 -18.50 19.07
CA GLY A 191 5.17 -19.18 18.08
C GLY A 191 5.02 -18.27 16.87
N ASP A 192 4.98 -18.87 15.71
CA ASP A 192 4.70 -18.16 14.46
C ASP A 192 3.33 -17.47 14.53
N GLY A 193 3.19 -16.33 13.81
CA GLY A 193 1.90 -15.69 13.62
C GLY A 193 0.89 -16.62 12.92
N PRO A 194 -0.34 -16.15 12.68
CA PRO A 194 -1.38 -17.02 12.10
C PRO A 194 -0.98 -17.67 10.76
N MET A 195 -0.17 -17.00 9.93
CA MET A 195 0.39 -17.66 8.74
C MET A 195 1.38 -18.76 9.09
N GLY A 196 2.25 -18.54 10.08
CA GLY A 196 3.21 -19.57 10.52
C GLY A 196 2.53 -20.80 11.09
N GLN A 197 1.41 -20.62 11.81
CA GLN A 197 0.60 -21.76 12.30
C GLN A 197 0.09 -22.63 11.15
N VAL A 198 -0.33 -22.03 10.04
CA VAL A 198 -0.79 -22.76 8.84
C VAL A 198 0.39 -23.37 8.08
N ASP A 199 1.48 -22.61 7.89
CA ASP A 199 2.66 -23.05 7.14
C ASP A 199 3.40 -24.21 7.84
N SER A 200 3.21 -24.39 9.13
CA SER A 200 3.75 -25.54 9.88
C SER A 200 3.04 -26.86 9.60
N GLN A 201 1.87 -26.83 8.96
CA GLN A 201 1.11 -28.03 8.64
C GLN A 201 1.71 -28.78 7.46
N VAL A 202 1.60 -30.10 7.45
CA VAL A 202 2.09 -30.97 6.38
C VAL A 202 0.91 -31.66 5.73
N SER A 203 0.42 -31.08 4.63
CA SER A 203 -0.67 -31.63 3.82
C SER A 203 -0.62 -31.08 2.41
N PRO A 204 -1.11 -31.81 1.41
CA PRO A 204 -0.99 -31.43 -0.02
C PRO A 204 -1.57 -30.06 -0.39
N GLU A 205 -2.64 -29.64 0.27
CA GLU A 205 -3.34 -28.37 -0.02
C GLU A 205 -2.68 -27.16 0.65
N ILE A 206 -1.80 -27.35 1.62
CA ILE A 206 -1.18 -26.23 2.36
C ILE A 206 -0.48 -25.24 1.46
N PRO A 207 0.25 -25.64 0.40
CA PRO A 207 0.83 -24.68 -0.52
C PRO A 207 -0.19 -23.73 -1.17
N ASP A 208 -1.36 -24.23 -1.56
CA ASP A 208 -2.42 -23.44 -2.19
C ASP A 208 -3.13 -22.55 -1.16
N VAL A 209 -3.36 -23.07 0.05
CA VAL A 209 -3.88 -22.27 1.17
C VAL A 209 -2.91 -21.13 1.47
N MET A 210 -1.61 -21.41 1.62
CA MET A 210 -0.59 -20.39 1.86
C MET A 210 -0.52 -19.36 0.75
N ALA A 211 -0.64 -19.76 -0.51
CA ALA A 211 -0.68 -18.82 -1.64
C ALA A 211 -1.88 -17.85 -1.54
N ASN A 212 -3.03 -18.31 -1.07
CA ASN A 212 -4.20 -17.47 -0.85
C ASN A 212 -4.04 -16.55 0.38
N LEU A 213 -3.46 -17.05 1.48
CA LEU A 213 -3.14 -16.22 2.64
C LEU A 213 -2.12 -15.14 2.29
N GLN A 214 -1.12 -15.47 1.47
CA GLN A 214 -0.14 -14.51 0.96
C GLN A 214 -0.80 -13.41 0.13
N LYS A 215 -1.75 -13.75 -0.74
CA LYS A 215 -2.53 -12.75 -1.48
C LYS A 215 -3.30 -11.81 -0.54
N ALA A 216 -3.94 -12.35 0.49
CA ALA A 216 -4.65 -11.54 1.48
C ALA A 216 -3.70 -10.58 2.21
N ARG A 217 -2.55 -11.08 2.64
CA ARG A 217 -1.49 -10.28 3.29
C ARG A 217 -0.93 -9.20 2.37
N ASP A 218 -0.57 -9.56 1.13
CA ASP A 218 -0.05 -8.60 0.15
C ASP A 218 -1.10 -7.52 -0.17
N GLY A 219 -2.39 -7.89 -0.15
CA GLY A 219 -3.49 -6.94 -0.27
C GLY A 219 -3.54 -5.91 0.86
N LEU A 220 -3.17 -6.29 2.08
CA LEU A 220 -3.03 -5.34 3.18
C LEU A 220 -1.89 -4.35 2.92
N ASP A 221 -0.71 -4.82 2.50
CA ASP A 221 0.43 -3.96 2.18
C ASP A 221 0.13 -3.01 1.00
N ASP A 222 -0.48 -3.53 -0.08
CA ASP A 222 -0.88 -2.74 -1.23
C ASP A 222 -1.90 -1.66 -0.83
N THR A 223 -2.85 -2.01 0.04
CA THR A 223 -3.86 -1.07 0.57
C THR A 223 -3.23 0.02 1.43
N ALA A 224 -2.33 -0.35 2.33
CA ALA A 224 -1.60 0.63 3.16
C ALA A 224 -0.81 1.61 2.28
N THR A 225 -0.14 1.11 1.24
CA THR A 225 0.58 1.92 0.26
C THR A 225 -0.35 2.89 -0.47
N ALA A 226 -1.53 2.43 -0.90
CA ALA A 226 -2.52 3.26 -1.57
C ALA A 226 -3.04 4.40 -0.65
N PHE A 227 -3.29 4.09 0.61
CA PHE A 227 -3.73 5.08 1.59
C PHE A 227 -2.64 6.12 1.88
N HIS A 228 -1.38 5.71 2.03
CA HIS A 228 -0.27 6.65 2.17
C HIS A 228 -0.10 7.53 0.94
N ALA A 229 -0.27 7.00 -0.26
CA ALA A 229 -0.22 7.79 -1.49
C ALA A 229 -1.32 8.85 -1.53
N ALA A 230 -2.55 8.52 -1.14
CA ALA A 230 -3.65 9.48 -1.02
C ALA A 230 -3.37 10.54 0.04
N GLY A 231 -2.80 10.15 1.18
CA GLY A 231 -2.37 11.08 2.23
C GLY A 231 -1.30 12.05 1.77
N MET A 232 -0.27 11.56 1.10
CA MET A 232 0.81 12.38 0.53
C MET A 232 0.30 13.36 -0.54
N ALA A 233 -0.64 12.94 -1.38
CA ALA A 233 -1.26 13.80 -2.38
C ALA A 233 -1.94 15.02 -1.72
N CYS A 234 -2.76 14.78 -0.70
CA CYS A 234 -3.42 15.85 0.05
C CYS A 234 -2.43 16.76 0.77
N PHE A 235 -1.41 16.17 1.42
CA PHE A 235 -0.41 16.92 2.16
C PHE A 235 0.42 17.84 1.24
N ASN A 236 0.93 17.32 0.13
CA ASN A 236 1.73 18.10 -0.82
C ASN A 236 0.92 19.23 -1.45
N TYR A 237 -0.35 18.97 -1.79
CA TYR A 237 -1.20 20.00 -2.34
C TYR A 237 -1.53 21.09 -1.30
N ALA A 238 -1.77 20.72 -0.04
CA ALA A 238 -1.94 21.68 1.05
C ALA A 238 -0.71 22.58 1.22
N GLN A 239 0.50 22.01 1.18
CA GLN A 239 1.74 22.77 1.25
C GLN A 239 1.86 23.76 0.09
N ASN A 240 1.59 23.33 -1.14
CA ASN A 240 1.67 24.18 -2.32
C ASN A 240 0.70 25.38 -2.22
N ILE A 241 -0.52 25.17 -1.68
CA ILE A 241 -1.49 26.24 -1.43
C ILE A 241 -0.95 27.22 -0.39
N ASP A 242 -0.44 26.73 0.74
CA ASP A 242 0.09 27.62 1.77
C ASP A 242 1.31 28.40 1.30
N ASP A 243 2.19 27.76 0.53
CA ASP A 243 3.38 28.40 -0.01
C ASP A 243 3.01 29.57 -0.96
N VAL A 244 2.03 29.36 -1.85
CA VAL A 244 1.58 30.44 -2.74
C VAL A 244 0.84 31.52 -1.96
N HIS A 245 0.01 31.17 -0.99
CA HIS A 245 -0.65 32.15 -0.11
C HIS A 245 0.34 33.00 0.66
N ASN A 246 1.39 32.38 1.23
CA ASN A 246 2.45 33.08 1.96
C ASN A 246 3.23 34.06 1.03
N LYS A 247 3.58 33.62 -0.19
CA LYS A 247 4.25 34.46 -1.18
C LYS A 247 3.38 35.66 -1.56
N ILE A 248 2.11 35.43 -1.86
CA ILE A 248 1.16 36.50 -2.21
C ILE A 248 0.98 37.46 -1.02
N SER A 249 0.78 36.93 0.20
CA SER A 249 0.63 37.75 1.40
C SER A 249 1.83 38.63 1.65
N ASN A 250 3.06 38.12 1.43
CA ASN A 250 4.28 38.91 1.55
C ASN A 250 4.34 40.06 0.53
N GLU A 251 3.95 39.85 -0.72
CA GLU A 251 3.90 40.92 -1.72
C GLU A 251 2.87 42.01 -1.36
N ILE A 252 1.72 41.60 -0.78
CA ILE A 252 0.72 42.53 -0.26
C ILE A 252 1.26 43.37 0.91
N ILE A 253 2.00 42.75 1.82
CA ILE A 253 2.68 43.45 2.94
C ILE A 253 3.70 44.47 2.40
N ILE A 254 4.49 44.08 1.40
CA ILE A 254 5.46 44.97 0.75
C ILE A 254 4.74 46.15 0.06
N LEU A 255 3.65 45.89 -0.65
CA LEU A 255 2.83 46.94 -1.25
C LEU A 255 2.33 47.92 -0.19
N ALA A 256 1.75 47.40 0.91
CA ALA A 256 1.25 48.19 2.01
C ALA A 256 2.37 49.03 2.69
N ALA A 257 3.54 48.46 2.90
CA ALA A 257 4.68 49.17 3.49
C ALA A 257 5.30 50.20 2.58
N SER A 258 5.19 50.04 1.25
CA SER A 258 5.75 50.98 0.27
C SER A 258 4.82 52.18 -0.05
N THR A 259 3.56 52.08 0.35
CA THR A 259 2.61 53.22 0.20
C THR A 259 2.77 54.14 1.39
N ALA A 260 3.21 55.39 1.13
CA ALA A 260 3.46 56.42 2.16
C ALA A 260 2.19 56.87 2.95
N ALA A 261 1.03 56.32 2.63
CA ALA A 261 -0.23 56.58 3.29
C ALA A 261 -0.48 55.46 4.31
N VAL A 262 -0.23 55.71 5.58
CA VAL A 262 -0.53 54.83 6.73
C VAL A 262 -1.99 54.27 6.69
N GLU A 263 -2.91 55.07 6.12
CA GLU A 263 -4.33 54.71 5.96
C GLU A 263 -4.55 53.62 4.90
N VAL A 264 -3.73 53.53 3.86
CA VAL A 264 -3.82 52.47 2.82
C VAL A 264 -3.23 51.17 3.33
N ALA A 265 -2.09 51.26 4.05
CA ALA A 265 -1.52 50.12 4.76
C ALA A 265 -2.52 49.56 5.77
N ALA A 266 -3.24 50.39 6.50
CA ALA A 266 -4.28 49.96 7.43
C ALA A 266 -5.48 49.30 6.69
N ALA A 267 -5.90 49.78 5.55
CA ALA A 267 -7.02 49.18 4.79
C ALA A 267 -6.67 47.81 4.21
N ILE A 268 -5.39 47.55 3.94
CA ILE A 268 -4.90 46.26 3.43
C ILE A 268 -4.52 45.34 4.61
N LEU A 269 -3.92 45.84 5.68
CA LEU A 269 -3.41 45.05 6.81
C LEU A 269 -4.45 44.76 7.91
N VAL A 270 -5.46 45.64 8.13
CA VAL A 270 -6.49 45.45 9.13
C VAL A 270 -7.34 44.21 8.88
N PRO A 271 -7.76 43.86 7.65
CA PRO A 271 -8.42 42.59 7.39
C PRO A 271 -7.55 41.37 7.67
N ILE A 272 -6.22 41.47 7.51
CA ILE A 272 -5.27 40.38 7.81
C ILE A 272 -5.18 40.16 9.33
N THR A 273 -5.35 41.22 10.15
CA THR A 273 -5.12 41.16 11.59
C THR A 273 -6.40 41.24 12.45
N ALA A 274 -7.52 41.75 11.96
CA ALA A 274 -8.67 42.09 12.81
C ALA A 274 -10.10 41.86 12.25
N GLY A 275 -10.29 41.31 11.04
CA GLY A 275 -11.64 40.91 10.57
C GLY A 275 -12.67 42.03 10.41
N ALA A 276 -12.30 43.30 10.27
CA ALA A 276 -13.22 44.42 10.17
C ALA A 276 -13.28 45.02 8.75
N SER A 277 -14.49 45.12 8.23
CA SER A 277 -14.82 45.75 6.96
C SER A 277 -15.23 47.20 7.18
N GLU A 278 -14.41 48.18 6.74
CA GLU A 278 -14.91 49.48 6.34
C GLU A 278 -14.10 49.98 5.11
N ALA A 279 -14.85 50.39 4.11
CA ALA A 279 -14.31 50.84 2.83
C ALA A 279 -13.54 52.16 2.97
N VAL A 280 -12.23 52.13 2.69
CA VAL A 280 -11.46 53.38 2.52
C VAL A 280 -11.10 53.50 1.05
N SER A 281 -11.84 54.32 0.35
CA SER A 281 -11.47 54.76 -1.01
C SER A 281 -10.43 55.88 -0.92
N LYS A 282 -9.14 55.55 -1.08
CA LYS A 282 -8.10 56.53 -1.32
C LYS A 282 -7.02 55.99 -2.24
N VAL A 283 -6.49 56.90 -3.04
CA VAL A 283 -5.60 56.75 -4.18
C VAL A 283 -4.39 55.87 -3.86
N VAL A 284 -4.51 54.58 -4.13
CA VAL A 284 -3.36 53.70 -4.28
C VAL A 284 -2.70 54.07 -5.59
N ASP A 285 -1.36 54.18 -5.61
CA ASP A 285 -0.61 54.34 -6.84
C ASP A 285 -0.91 53.17 -7.79
N VAL A 286 -1.73 53.43 -8.82
CA VAL A 286 -2.23 52.40 -9.77
C VAL A 286 -1.08 51.65 -10.42
N ALA A 287 0.05 52.32 -10.68
CA ALA A 287 1.22 51.68 -11.30
C ALA A 287 1.85 50.64 -10.37
N ARG A 288 1.89 50.88 -9.06
CA ARG A 288 2.37 49.88 -8.05
C ARG A 288 1.39 48.76 -7.89
N LEU A 289 0.09 49.06 -7.89
CA LEU A 289 -0.94 48.01 -7.82
C LEU A 289 -0.86 47.07 -9.01
N GLU A 290 -0.66 47.62 -10.24
CA GLU A 290 -0.45 46.82 -11.44
C GLU A 290 0.84 45.99 -11.40
N GLU A 291 1.95 46.55 -10.86
CA GLU A 291 3.20 45.81 -10.72
C GLU A 291 3.03 44.65 -9.74
N THR A 292 2.45 44.92 -8.57
CA THR A 292 2.18 43.86 -7.56
C THR A 292 1.20 42.84 -8.11
N GLY A 293 0.16 43.21 -8.80
CA GLY A 293 -0.78 42.31 -9.46
C GLY A 293 -0.10 41.39 -10.46
N ARG A 294 0.82 41.91 -11.28
CA ARG A 294 1.61 41.10 -12.22
C ARG A 294 2.50 40.07 -11.49
N LYS A 295 3.16 40.46 -10.40
CA LYS A 295 3.96 39.54 -9.59
C LYS A 295 3.10 38.42 -9.00
N ILE A 296 1.93 38.76 -8.47
CA ILE A 296 0.98 37.76 -7.93
C ILE A 296 0.49 36.84 -9.05
N ALA A 297 0.19 37.36 -10.22
CA ALA A 297 -0.20 36.54 -11.38
C ALA A 297 0.89 35.55 -11.77
N VAL A 298 2.18 35.94 -11.70
CA VAL A 298 3.32 35.03 -11.93
C VAL A 298 3.35 33.92 -10.86
N MET A 299 3.22 34.29 -9.58
CA MET A 299 3.23 33.31 -8.48
C MET A 299 2.10 32.27 -8.60
N ILE A 300 0.90 32.71 -8.99
CA ILE A 300 -0.23 31.81 -9.23
C ILE A 300 0.05 30.88 -10.42
N ARG A 301 0.62 31.40 -11.51
CA ARG A 301 1.00 30.56 -12.66
C ARG A 301 2.09 29.56 -12.30
N GLU A 302 3.09 29.96 -11.51
CA GLU A 302 4.12 29.05 -10.99
C GLU A 302 3.54 27.97 -10.10
N PHE A 303 2.59 28.32 -9.22
CA PHE A 303 1.86 27.34 -8.40
C PHE A 303 1.11 26.33 -9.27
N ILE A 304 0.37 26.77 -10.30
CA ILE A 304 -0.33 25.89 -11.22
C ILE A 304 0.67 24.98 -11.96
N ALA A 305 1.76 25.54 -12.47
CA ALA A 305 2.79 24.80 -13.19
C ALA A 305 3.49 23.77 -12.27
N LEU A 306 3.79 24.12 -11.02
CA LEU A 306 4.34 23.20 -10.03
C LEU A 306 3.37 22.04 -9.74
N ALA A 307 2.10 22.34 -9.54
CA ALA A 307 1.08 21.33 -9.33
C ALA A 307 0.96 20.39 -10.53
N GLU A 308 0.99 20.93 -11.75
CA GLU A 308 0.94 20.15 -13.00
C GLU A 308 2.15 19.24 -13.21
N THR A 309 3.34 19.68 -12.81
CA THR A 309 4.58 18.93 -13.07
C THR A 309 4.95 17.95 -11.96
N SER A 310 4.49 18.16 -10.74
CA SER A 310 4.85 17.34 -9.58
C SER A 310 3.68 16.63 -8.92
N THR A 311 2.64 17.36 -8.52
CA THR A 311 1.56 16.82 -7.69
C THR A 311 0.60 15.94 -8.51
N PHE A 312 0.08 16.45 -9.61
CA PHE A 312 -0.95 15.74 -10.39
C PHE A 312 -0.44 14.45 -11.05
N PRO A 313 0.76 14.40 -11.68
CA PRO A 313 1.30 13.16 -12.20
C PRO A 313 1.51 12.10 -11.12
N THR A 314 1.91 12.50 -9.91
CA THR A 314 2.10 11.58 -8.78
C THR A 314 0.77 10.99 -8.33
N VAL A 315 -0.28 11.81 -8.22
CA VAL A 315 -1.64 11.36 -7.86
C VAL A 315 -2.21 10.42 -8.92
N ALA A 316 -2.09 10.79 -10.20
CA ALA A 316 -2.55 9.95 -11.31
C ALA A 316 -1.82 8.61 -11.38
N ALA A 317 -0.49 8.60 -11.18
CA ALA A 317 0.29 7.37 -11.13
C ALA A 317 -0.11 6.48 -9.94
N ALA A 318 -0.38 7.08 -8.78
CA ALA A 318 -0.88 6.36 -7.61
C ALA A 318 -2.24 5.72 -7.88
N ALA A 319 -3.18 6.45 -8.49
CA ALA A 319 -4.49 5.92 -8.87
C ALA A 319 -4.39 4.74 -9.85
N GLN A 320 -3.50 4.83 -10.84
CA GLN A 320 -3.23 3.72 -11.77
C GLN A 320 -2.61 2.51 -11.08
N ALA A 321 -1.67 2.72 -10.13
CA ALA A 321 -1.06 1.64 -9.37
C ALA A 321 -2.10 0.91 -8.51
N VAL A 322 -3.01 1.64 -7.88
CA VAL A 322 -4.11 1.06 -7.09
C VAL A 322 -5.06 0.24 -7.95
N SER A 323 -5.46 0.75 -9.11
CA SER A 323 -6.38 0.05 -10.03
C SER A 323 -5.74 -1.21 -10.66
N ALA A 324 -4.42 -1.28 -10.73
CA ALA A 324 -3.70 -2.45 -11.24
C ALA A 324 -3.61 -3.61 -10.23
N THR A 325 -4.05 -3.43 -8.98
CA THR A 325 -3.93 -4.43 -7.90
C THR A 325 -5.08 -5.46 -7.96
N ALA A 326 -5.21 -6.19 -9.06
CA ALA A 326 -6.22 -7.24 -9.22
C ALA A 326 -5.97 -8.51 -8.37
N ARG A 327 -4.83 -8.58 -7.64
CA ARG A 327 -4.39 -9.78 -6.91
C ARG A 327 -5.38 -10.24 -5.84
N VAL A 328 -6.04 -9.29 -5.21
CA VAL A 328 -6.94 -9.53 -4.07
C VAL A 328 -8.37 -9.84 -4.51
N GLU A 329 -8.78 -9.37 -5.69
CA GLU A 329 -10.14 -9.55 -6.20
C GLU A 329 -10.52 -11.02 -6.36
N SER A 330 -9.60 -11.84 -6.86
CA SER A 330 -9.82 -13.27 -7.04
C SER A 330 -10.13 -13.99 -5.72
N LEU A 331 -9.44 -13.60 -4.63
CA LEU A 331 -9.67 -14.17 -3.31
C LEU A 331 -10.93 -13.59 -2.67
N ALA A 332 -11.16 -12.29 -2.75
CA ALA A 332 -12.36 -11.64 -2.19
C ALA A 332 -13.67 -12.19 -2.78
N GLY A 333 -13.66 -12.55 -4.06
CA GLY A 333 -14.77 -13.17 -4.77
C GLY A 333 -14.79 -14.70 -4.73
N ALA A 334 -13.83 -15.35 -4.05
CA ALA A 334 -13.69 -16.80 -4.07
C ALA A 334 -14.91 -17.52 -3.47
N ASN A 335 -15.32 -18.60 -4.12
CA ASN A 335 -16.32 -19.52 -3.58
C ASN A 335 -15.62 -20.52 -2.65
N VAL A 336 -15.64 -20.24 -1.35
CA VAL A 336 -14.97 -21.06 -0.34
C VAL A 336 -15.49 -22.51 -0.33
N SER A 337 -16.78 -22.71 -0.60
CA SER A 337 -17.34 -24.06 -0.67
C SER A 337 -16.76 -24.89 -1.82
N LEU A 338 -16.44 -24.24 -2.95
CA LEU A 338 -15.80 -24.91 -4.08
C LEU A 338 -14.34 -25.25 -3.77
N LEU A 339 -13.58 -24.30 -3.20
CA LEU A 339 -12.20 -24.52 -2.78
C LEU A 339 -12.12 -25.63 -1.73
N ALA A 340 -13.00 -25.63 -0.74
CA ALA A 340 -13.07 -26.68 0.26
C ALA A 340 -13.37 -28.07 -0.32
N ALA A 341 -14.22 -28.15 -1.36
CA ALA A 341 -14.48 -29.40 -2.05
C ALA A 341 -13.28 -29.88 -2.87
N GLU A 342 -12.52 -28.97 -3.48
CA GLU A 342 -11.26 -29.27 -4.17
C GLU A 342 -10.21 -29.81 -3.18
N GLU A 343 -10.03 -29.16 -2.02
CA GLU A 343 -9.17 -29.62 -0.96
C GLU A 343 -9.55 -31.04 -0.45
N ALA A 344 -10.83 -31.27 -0.21
CA ALA A 344 -11.31 -32.60 0.19
C ALA A 344 -11.03 -33.68 -0.88
N GLY A 345 -11.08 -33.28 -2.17
CA GLY A 345 -10.68 -34.16 -3.28
C GLY A 345 -9.18 -34.47 -3.26
N LEU A 346 -8.32 -33.50 -2.95
CA LEU A 346 -6.88 -33.71 -2.80
C LEU A 346 -6.54 -34.61 -1.63
N LEU A 347 -7.23 -34.48 -0.49
CA LEU A 347 -7.02 -35.32 0.68
C LEU A 347 -7.43 -36.78 0.46
N SER A 348 -8.37 -37.07 -0.45
CA SER A 348 -8.82 -38.39 -0.80
C SER A 348 -8.04 -39.07 -1.94
N GLY A 349 -7.15 -38.32 -2.61
CA GLY A 349 -6.36 -38.80 -3.75
C GLY A 349 -4.99 -39.37 -3.35
N GLU A 350 -4.46 -40.29 -4.16
CA GLU A 350 -3.05 -40.69 -4.05
C GLU A 350 -2.12 -39.55 -4.44
N VAL A 351 -1.41 -38.99 -3.48
CA VAL A 351 -0.44 -37.93 -3.71
C VAL A 351 0.84 -38.53 -4.31
N ALA A 352 1.07 -38.33 -5.59
CA ALA A 352 2.35 -38.65 -6.22
C ALA A 352 3.44 -37.75 -5.63
N GLY A 353 4.51 -38.38 -5.09
CA GLY A 353 5.56 -37.70 -4.34
C GLY A 353 6.37 -36.69 -5.14
N SER A 354 5.89 -35.45 -5.22
CA SER A 354 6.67 -34.28 -5.64
C SER A 354 7.30 -33.63 -4.43
N LEU A 355 8.56 -33.23 -4.49
CA LEU A 355 9.21 -32.45 -3.42
C LEU A 355 8.54 -31.09 -3.20
N ASP A 356 7.83 -30.59 -4.21
CA ASP A 356 7.21 -29.27 -4.19
C ASP A 356 6.13 -29.10 -3.13
N TRP A 357 5.40 -30.14 -2.77
CA TRP A 357 4.44 -30.07 -1.68
C TRP A 357 5.04 -30.36 -0.29
N LEU A 358 6.11 -31.18 -0.25
CA LEU A 358 6.83 -31.46 1.00
C LEU A 358 7.65 -30.26 1.45
N TYR A 359 8.31 -29.60 0.50
CA TYR A 359 9.14 -28.41 0.71
C TYR A 359 8.73 -27.29 -0.25
N PRO A 360 7.50 -26.74 -0.10
CA PRO A 360 7.04 -25.65 -0.96
C PRO A 360 7.84 -24.38 -0.73
N ARG A 361 7.72 -23.41 -1.63
CA ARG A 361 8.23 -22.05 -1.36
C ARG A 361 7.47 -21.47 -0.17
N PRO A 362 8.12 -21.24 0.98
CA PRO A 362 7.47 -20.62 2.10
C PRO A 362 7.29 -19.12 1.83
N TYR A 363 6.35 -18.51 2.49
CA TYR A 363 6.27 -17.06 2.51
C TYR A 363 7.45 -16.47 3.30
N LEU A 364 7.94 -15.33 2.86
CA LEU A 364 8.94 -14.58 3.62
C LEU A 364 8.24 -13.70 4.65
N ARG A 365 8.54 -13.93 5.93
CA ARG A 365 8.03 -13.14 7.05
C ARG A 365 8.43 -11.67 6.92
N VAL A 366 7.60 -10.75 7.42
CA VAL A 366 7.92 -9.30 7.40
C VAL A 366 9.26 -9.00 8.06
N GLY A 367 9.56 -9.66 9.19
CA GLY A 367 10.85 -9.53 9.87
C GLY A 367 12.03 -9.94 8.99
N THR A 368 11.90 -11.04 8.23
CA THR A 368 12.90 -11.52 7.27
C THR A 368 13.11 -10.50 6.15
N LYS A 369 12.02 -10.02 5.52
CA LYS A 369 12.08 -9.00 4.46
C LYS A 369 12.78 -7.73 4.95
N ARG A 370 12.41 -7.22 6.13
CA ARG A 370 13.07 -6.03 6.74
C ARG A 370 14.55 -6.27 7.04
N ALA A 371 14.92 -7.48 7.49
CA ALA A 371 16.32 -7.81 7.72
C ALA A 371 17.15 -7.81 6.43
N ILE A 372 16.60 -8.36 5.33
CA ILE A 372 17.22 -8.33 4.00
C ILE A 372 17.37 -6.88 3.51
N GLU A 373 16.30 -6.08 3.58
CA GLU A 373 16.31 -4.67 3.20
C GLU A 373 17.33 -3.85 4.00
N ASN A 374 17.46 -4.12 5.30
CA ASN A 374 18.43 -3.44 6.17
C ASN A 374 19.87 -3.84 5.86
N ALA A 375 20.11 -5.10 5.50
CA ALA A 375 21.42 -5.62 5.14
C ALA A 375 21.87 -5.21 3.73
N THR A 376 20.93 -4.84 2.85
CA THR A 376 21.24 -4.49 1.45
C THR A 376 21.98 -3.17 1.37
N THR A 377 23.01 -3.11 0.52
CA THR A 377 23.78 -1.90 0.24
C THR A 377 22.88 -0.83 -0.41
N LYS A 378 22.98 0.40 0.09
CA LYS A 378 22.19 1.55 -0.37
C LYS A 378 23.09 2.62 -0.93
N THR A 379 22.55 3.46 -1.80
CA THR A 379 23.22 4.71 -2.20
C THR A 379 23.40 5.64 -1.01
N ALA A 380 24.32 6.61 -1.12
CA ALA A 380 24.64 7.52 -0.02
C ALA A 380 23.42 8.33 0.47
N ASP A 381 22.47 8.63 -0.41
CA ASP A 381 21.19 9.27 -0.11
C ASP A 381 20.11 8.31 0.43
N GLY A 382 20.42 7.01 0.46
CA GLY A 382 19.52 5.95 0.93
C GLY A 382 18.31 5.69 0.03
N LYS A 383 18.28 6.29 -1.18
CA LYS A 383 17.13 6.19 -2.09
C LYS A 383 17.07 4.87 -2.85
N TYR A 384 18.23 4.33 -3.22
CA TYR A 384 18.31 3.12 -4.04
C TYR A 384 19.01 1.98 -3.32
N TYR A 385 18.53 0.76 -3.54
CA TYR A 385 19.29 -0.44 -3.29
C TYR A 385 20.29 -0.66 -4.43
N ILE A 386 21.53 -1.03 -4.08
CA ILE A 386 22.57 -1.33 -5.04
C ILE A 386 22.59 -2.85 -5.26
N VAL A 387 22.24 -3.27 -6.48
CA VAL A 387 22.30 -4.66 -6.92
C VAL A 387 23.52 -4.82 -7.84
N GLU A 388 24.41 -5.74 -7.52
CA GLU A 388 25.57 -6.05 -8.35
C GLU A 388 25.21 -7.18 -9.29
N ALA A 389 25.00 -6.84 -10.57
CA ALA A 389 24.61 -7.80 -11.59
C ALA A 389 25.79 -8.56 -12.21
N ASP A 390 26.94 -7.90 -12.25
CA ASP A 390 28.28 -8.40 -12.60
C ASP A 390 29.33 -7.42 -12.07
N ASN A 391 30.60 -7.73 -12.22
CA ASN A 391 31.69 -6.89 -11.69
C ASN A 391 31.83 -5.51 -12.36
N SER A 392 31.01 -5.19 -13.35
CA SER A 392 31.17 -3.98 -14.17
C SER A 392 29.97 -3.04 -14.20
N VAL A 393 28.76 -3.49 -13.90
CA VAL A 393 27.53 -2.68 -14.04
C VAL A 393 26.63 -2.84 -12.83
N ARG A 394 26.41 -1.73 -12.13
CA ARG A 394 25.46 -1.66 -11.01
C ARG A 394 24.06 -1.49 -11.52
N VAL A 395 23.13 -2.19 -10.89
CA VAL A 395 21.71 -1.98 -11.04
C VAL A 395 21.19 -1.26 -9.79
N LEU A 396 20.50 -0.13 -9.96
CA LEU A 396 19.91 0.64 -8.88
C LEU A 396 18.39 0.43 -8.89
N VAL A 397 17.87 -0.15 -7.82
CA VAL A 397 16.44 -0.36 -7.62
C VAL A 397 15.92 0.66 -6.62
N ASP A 398 14.91 1.43 -6.99
CA ASP A 398 14.29 2.41 -6.09
C ASP A 398 13.65 1.68 -4.88
N ARG A 399 14.10 2.03 -3.68
CA ARG A 399 13.62 1.44 -2.44
C ARG A 399 12.12 1.64 -2.23
N ASP A 400 11.62 2.79 -2.65
CA ASP A 400 10.21 3.18 -2.50
C ASP A 400 9.36 2.75 -3.71
N ALA A 401 9.97 2.02 -4.65
CA ALA A 401 9.36 1.52 -5.90
C ALA A 401 8.80 2.62 -6.82
N THR A 402 9.37 3.84 -6.73
CA THR A 402 8.97 5.01 -7.51
C THR A 402 10.19 5.73 -8.08
N TYR A 403 10.32 5.78 -9.41
CA TYR A 403 11.38 6.57 -10.05
C TYR A 403 10.94 8.01 -10.26
N GLY A 404 11.86 8.95 -10.02
CA GLY A 404 11.67 10.34 -10.39
C GLY A 404 11.74 10.56 -11.91
N PRO A 405 11.29 11.76 -12.37
CA PRO A 405 11.29 12.09 -13.81
C PRO A 405 12.66 11.99 -14.49
N GLU A 406 13.73 12.13 -13.73
CA GLU A 406 15.11 12.03 -14.21
C GLU A 406 15.43 10.63 -14.73
N ILE A 407 14.95 9.58 -14.06
CA ILE A 407 15.15 8.20 -14.47
C ILE A 407 14.18 7.82 -15.60
N LEU A 408 12.91 8.23 -15.50
CA LEU A 408 11.89 7.89 -16.47
C LEU A 408 12.15 8.47 -17.87
N ARG A 409 13.05 9.46 -17.99
CA ARG A 409 13.48 10.08 -19.26
C ARG A 409 14.71 9.45 -19.88
N LEU A 410 15.39 8.54 -19.17
CA LEU A 410 16.58 7.86 -19.69
C LEU A 410 16.22 6.91 -20.84
N PRO A 411 17.16 6.67 -21.77
CA PRO A 411 16.98 5.65 -22.79
C PRO A 411 16.85 4.27 -22.17
N LYS A 412 16.08 3.40 -22.83
CA LYS A 412 15.96 2.01 -22.44
C LYS A 412 16.98 1.13 -23.13
N THR A 413 17.34 0.03 -22.49
CA THR A 413 18.09 -1.07 -23.12
C THR A 413 17.30 -1.67 -24.28
N ALA A 414 17.98 -2.36 -25.19
CA ALA A 414 17.37 -2.92 -26.40
C ALA A 414 16.23 -3.90 -26.13
N ASP A 415 16.31 -4.63 -25.01
CA ASP A 415 15.28 -5.55 -24.53
C ASP A 415 14.14 -4.83 -23.75
N GLY A 416 14.27 -3.52 -23.55
CA GLY A 416 13.27 -2.72 -22.82
C GLY A 416 13.24 -2.95 -21.31
N SER A 417 14.15 -3.75 -20.73
CA SER A 417 14.11 -4.17 -19.34
C SER A 417 14.64 -3.12 -18.37
N TYR A 418 15.52 -2.21 -18.82
CA TYR A 418 16.17 -1.21 -18.00
C TYR A 418 16.19 0.16 -18.66
N TYR A 419 16.09 1.21 -17.85
CA TYR A 419 16.61 2.52 -18.18
C TYR A 419 18.13 2.50 -17.95
N ILE A 420 18.92 3.20 -18.78
CA ILE A 420 20.38 3.25 -18.66
C ILE A 420 20.87 4.70 -18.69
N ASP A 421 21.70 5.09 -17.73
CA ASP A 421 22.31 6.41 -17.71
C ASP A 421 23.62 6.48 -18.50
N ALA A 422 24.20 7.68 -18.59
CA ALA A 422 25.46 7.92 -19.31
C ALA A 422 26.68 7.20 -18.72
N ASN A 423 26.59 6.75 -17.45
CA ASN A 423 27.64 6.03 -16.76
C ASN A 423 27.45 4.50 -16.85
N GLY A 424 26.41 4.04 -17.58
CA GLY A 424 26.10 2.63 -17.72
C GLY A 424 25.32 2.04 -16.54
N ILE A 425 24.89 2.85 -15.58
CA ILE A 425 24.07 2.41 -14.46
C ILE A 425 22.66 2.07 -14.96
N LYS A 426 22.17 0.91 -14.58
CA LYS A 426 20.87 0.37 -14.98
C LYS A 426 19.82 0.58 -13.90
N TYR A 427 18.62 0.97 -14.32
CA TYR A 427 17.45 1.14 -13.48
C TYR A 427 16.32 0.27 -14.07
N PRO A 428 15.84 -0.79 -13.39
CA PRO A 428 14.80 -1.67 -13.93
C PRO A 428 13.55 -0.88 -14.30
N VAL A 429 12.95 -1.18 -15.45
CA VAL A 429 11.69 -0.53 -15.87
C VAL A 429 10.57 -0.79 -14.85
N GLN A 430 10.58 -1.99 -14.25
CA GLN A 430 9.78 -2.27 -13.07
C GLN A 430 10.57 -1.83 -11.82
N SER A 431 10.18 -0.73 -11.22
CA SER A 431 10.86 -0.14 -10.07
C SER A 431 10.81 -0.99 -8.78
N LYS A 432 9.93 -2.00 -8.71
CA LYS A 432 9.88 -2.99 -7.63
C LYS A 432 11.05 -3.98 -7.75
N TYR A 433 11.36 -4.65 -6.64
CA TYR A 433 12.38 -5.68 -6.54
C TYR A 433 11.79 -7.00 -6.05
N ASP A 434 12.53 -8.09 -6.26
CA ASP A 434 12.25 -9.39 -5.69
C ASP A 434 13.28 -9.71 -4.59
N PHE A 435 12.90 -10.56 -3.65
CA PHE A 435 13.82 -11.21 -2.71
C PHE A 435 14.29 -12.50 -3.38
N GLY A 436 15.42 -12.42 -4.08
CA GLY A 436 16.04 -13.57 -4.71
C GLY A 436 16.97 -14.30 -3.76
N HIS A 437 17.25 -15.58 -4.02
CA HIS A 437 18.23 -16.34 -3.24
C HIS A 437 19.65 -15.91 -3.61
N VAL A 438 20.53 -15.89 -2.63
CA VAL A 438 21.96 -15.69 -2.88
C VAL A 438 22.52 -16.84 -3.71
N TYR A 439 23.54 -16.55 -4.50
CA TYR A 439 24.17 -17.53 -5.38
C TYR A 439 24.62 -18.78 -4.62
N GLY A 440 24.13 -19.93 -5.05
CA GLY A 440 24.45 -21.23 -4.45
C GLY A 440 23.46 -21.72 -3.39
N GLU A 441 22.55 -20.87 -2.97
CA GLU A 441 21.46 -21.22 -2.03
C GLU A 441 20.08 -21.12 -2.72
N GLU A 442 20.03 -21.45 -4.02
CA GLU A 442 18.80 -21.43 -4.80
C GLU A 442 17.77 -22.41 -4.21
N PHE A 443 16.50 -22.06 -4.35
CA PHE A 443 15.36 -22.82 -3.82
C PHE A 443 15.48 -24.34 -4.07
N ARG A 444 15.85 -24.73 -5.29
CA ARG A 444 16.05 -26.13 -5.64
C ARG A 444 17.16 -26.81 -4.82
N VAL A 445 18.29 -26.13 -4.60
CA VAL A 445 19.42 -26.66 -3.80
C VAL A 445 18.98 -26.87 -2.36
N LEU A 446 18.21 -25.95 -1.83
CA LEU A 446 17.67 -26.06 -0.46
C LEU A 446 16.64 -27.18 -0.33
N GLN A 447 15.77 -27.40 -1.35
CA GLN A 447 14.86 -28.55 -1.39
C GLN A 447 15.61 -29.88 -1.42
N GLU A 448 16.64 -30.01 -2.24
CA GLU A 448 17.48 -31.20 -2.33
C GLU A 448 18.18 -31.49 -0.99
N ARG A 449 18.71 -30.44 -0.32
CA ARG A 449 19.33 -30.53 1.00
C ARG A 449 18.32 -30.96 2.05
N ALA A 450 17.17 -30.31 2.10
CA ALA A 450 16.10 -30.61 3.05
C ALA A 450 15.60 -32.06 2.93
N ASN A 451 15.48 -32.55 1.68
CA ASN A 451 15.09 -33.94 1.42
C ASN A 451 16.16 -34.93 1.84
N ALA A 452 17.44 -34.65 1.53
CA ALA A 452 18.56 -35.50 1.90
C ALA A 452 18.75 -35.59 3.42
N GLU A 453 18.53 -34.51 4.15
CA GLU A 453 18.67 -34.41 5.59
C GLU A 453 17.34 -34.68 6.34
N HIS A 454 16.28 -35.00 5.64
CA HIS A 454 14.94 -35.27 6.22
C HIS A 454 14.46 -34.15 7.15
N TRP A 455 14.51 -32.91 6.67
CA TRP A 455 14.06 -31.77 7.48
C TRP A 455 12.57 -31.86 7.79
N THR A 456 12.23 -31.50 9.03
CA THR A 456 10.83 -31.28 9.38
C THR A 456 10.31 -30.01 8.68
N ARG A 457 8.99 -29.88 8.50
CA ARG A 457 8.38 -28.67 7.95
C ARG A 457 8.75 -27.43 8.78
N GLN A 458 8.76 -27.54 10.11
CA GLN A 458 9.17 -26.44 10.97
C GLN A 458 10.61 -26.01 10.67
N ARG A 459 11.57 -26.96 10.61
CA ARG A 459 12.96 -26.65 10.25
C ARG A 459 13.05 -26.02 8.87
N TRP A 460 12.30 -26.57 7.88
CA TRP A 460 12.24 -25.99 6.53
C TRP A 460 11.81 -24.53 6.55
N ASN A 461 10.71 -24.21 7.24
CA ASN A 461 10.17 -22.86 7.32
C ASN A 461 11.10 -21.89 8.08
N GLU A 462 11.79 -22.36 9.12
CA GLU A 462 12.79 -21.57 9.84
C GLU A 462 14.00 -21.26 8.98
N GLU A 463 14.57 -22.27 8.32
CA GLU A 463 15.72 -22.12 7.43
C GLU A 463 15.40 -21.22 6.24
N MET A 464 14.24 -21.43 5.60
CA MET A 464 13.80 -20.61 4.48
C MET A 464 13.42 -19.17 4.86
N ASN A 465 13.29 -18.87 6.15
CA ASN A 465 13.14 -17.50 6.66
C ASN A 465 14.46 -16.92 7.23
N ASN A 466 15.58 -17.57 6.99
CA ASN A 466 16.90 -17.04 7.31
C ASN A 466 17.22 -15.91 6.29
N PRO A 467 17.35 -14.64 6.74
CA PRO A 467 17.60 -13.53 5.81
C PRO A 467 18.90 -13.65 5.03
N ASN A 468 19.87 -14.43 5.52
CA ASN A 468 21.15 -14.65 4.84
C ASN A 468 21.05 -15.51 3.57
N LEU A 469 19.91 -16.16 3.33
CA LEU A 469 19.63 -16.91 2.10
C LEU A 469 19.16 -16.00 0.96
N TYR A 470 18.89 -14.72 1.22
CA TYR A 470 18.24 -13.83 0.29
C TYR A 470 19.00 -12.52 0.14
N GLU A 471 18.80 -11.94 -1.03
CA GLU A 471 19.26 -10.59 -1.34
C GLU A 471 18.18 -9.86 -2.16
N ILE A 472 18.23 -8.53 -2.18
CA ILE A 472 17.42 -7.75 -3.10
C ILE A 472 17.95 -7.93 -4.50
N GLN A 473 17.09 -8.36 -5.43
CA GLN A 473 17.39 -8.52 -6.83
C GLN A 473 16.41 -7.72 -7.68
N ASP A 474 16.88 -7.19 -8.78
CA ASP A 474 16.00 -6.58 -9.76
C ASP A 474 15.14 -7.63 -10.46
N ILE A 475 13.88 -7.31 -10.75
CA ILE A 475 12.92 -8.26 -11.32
C ILE A 475 13.42 -8.90 -12.62
N PRO A 476 13.97 -8.15 -13.62
CA PRO A 476 14.51 -8.78 -14.83
C PRO A 476 15.67 -9.74 -14.56
N GLY A 477 16.58 -9.40 -13.65
CA GLY A 477 17.71 -10.23 -13.28
C GLY A 477 17.28 -11.50 -12.57
N ASN A 478 16.39 -11.39 -11.57
CA ASN A 478 15.87 -12.53 -10.82
C ASN A 478 15.11 -13.50 -11.73
N ARG A 479 14.15 -13.01 -12.52
CA ARG A 479 13.31 -13.86 -13.39
C ARG A 479 14.06 -14.48 -14.56
N SER A 480 15.20 -13.93 -14.96
CA SER A 480 16.08 -14.53 -15.97
C SER A 480 17.08 -15.53 -15.40
N HIS A 481 17.02 -15.84 -14.11
CA HIS A 481 17.96 -16.72 -13.38
C HIS A 481 19.43 -16.27 -13.49
N ARG A 482 19.66 -14.95 -13.71
CA ARG A 482 21.01 -14.39 -13.87
C ARG A 482 21.89 -14.57 -12.64
N TYR A 483 21.24 -14.56 -11.46
CA TYR A 483 21.91 -14.65 -10.17
C TYR A 483 22.00 -16.07 -9.61
N GLU A 484 21.53 -17.06 -10.36
CA GLU A 484 21.54 -18.47 -9.95
C GLU A 484 22.74 -19.22 -10.59
N ARG A 485 23.13 -20.33 -9.96
CA ARG A 485 24.08 -21.26 -10.55
C ARG A 485 23.51 -21.84 -11.84
N PRO A 486 24.33 -21.95 -12.89
CA PRO A 486 23.95 -22.70 -14.10
C PRO A 486 23.43 -24.09 -13.73
N ARG A 487 22.36 -24.51 -14.38
CA ARG A 487 21.77 -25.86 -14.22
C ARG A 487 22.66 -26.91 -14.82
#